data_fba0146c52ba10083781f604301120a6
#
_entry.id   fba0146c52ba10083781f604301120a6
#
_cell.length_a   1.000
_cell.length_b   1.000
_cell.length_c   1.000
_cell.angle_alpha   90.00
_cell.angle_beta   90.00
_cell.angle_gamma   90.00
#
_symmetry.space_group_name_H-M   'P 1'
#
loop_
_entity.id
_entity.type
_entity.pdbx_description
1 polymer ?
#
loop_
_entity_poly.entity_id
_entity_poly.type
_entity_poly.pdbx_seq_one_letter_code
_entity_poly.pdbx_strand_id
1 'polypeptide(L)'
;VTLTGDASIQKRPMKRIMEPLSLMGADIVSVNGNGCAPLAIHGKALHGIHYTSKVASAQVKSSILLAGLYAEGPTSVTEPYVSRNHSEIMLNLFGAHVTTKDTTATIEPASELHSVKVNVPGDISSAAYFIAAGLMVPGSEILIKNVGLNPTRDGILHVCRAMGADLTLLNVKEDEGEPVADLLVRASSLHGTEIGGSIIPTLIDELPMIAAMACFAEGTTVIRDAAELKVKESNRIAVMVENLSAMGADVTETEDGMIIRGGRPLHGAVIESHLDHRIAMTFAVTALCAEGIIQINGAECVNISYPQFYQDLENLFS
;
A
#
# COMPACT_ATOMS: atom_id res chain seq x y z
N VAL A 1 27.16 13.00 -0.42
CA VAL A 1 25.83 13.29 -0.99
C VAL A 1 24.90 13.67 0.15
N THR A 2 24.05 14.68 -0.08
CA THR A 2 22.96 15.01 0.85
C THR A 2 21.64 14.59 0.21
N LEU A 3 20.88 13.73 0.90
CA LEU A 3 19.57 13.26 0.47
C LEU A 3 18.49 13.98 1.27
N THR A 4 17.57 14.64 0.58
CA THR A 4 16.45 15.36 1.18
C THR A 4 15.20 15.24 0.29
N GLY A 5 14.10 15.83 0.68
CA GLY A 5 12.85 15.88 -0.07
C GLY A 5 11.91 16.95 0.48
N ASP A 6 10.63 16.80 0.21
CA ASP A 6 9.57 17.69 0.67
C ASP A 6 9.35 17.63 2.20
N ALA A 7 8.43 18.46 2.69
CA ALA A 7 8.11 18.53 4.12
C ALA A 7 7.56 17.20 4.68
N SER A 8 6.97 16.34 3.85
CA SER A 8 6.46 15.03 4.26
C SER A 8 7.61 14.07 4.53
N ILE A 9 8.55 13.92 3.56
CA ILE A 9 9.69 13.00 3.71
C ILE A 9 10.62 13.43 4.85
N GLN A 10 10.75 14.75 5.09
CA GLN A 10 11.58 15.29 6.17
C GLN A 10 11.07 14.99 7.58
N LYS A 11 9.81 14.57 7.72
CA LYS A 11 9.20 14.14 9.00
C LYS A 11 9.29 12.63 9.20
N ARG A 12 9.60 11.85 8.16
CA ARG A 12 9.60 10.38 8.24
C ARG A 12 10.86 9.85 8.92
N PRO A 13 10.72 8.91 9.88
CA PRO A 13 11.86 8.29 10.55
C PRO A 13 12.70 7.47 9.56
N MET A 14 13.98 7.80 9.43
CA MET A 14 14.94 7.14 8.54
C MET A 14 15.84 6.13 9.28
N LYS A 15 15.78 6.04 10.60
CA LYS A 15 16.57 5.09 11.41
C LYS A 15 16.44 3.66 10.92
N ARG A 16 15.23 3.27 10.45
CA ARG A 16 14.96 1.92 9.95
C ARG A 16 15.82 1.48 8.76
N ILE A 17 16.32 2.43 7.95
CA ILE A 17 17.25 2.14 6.87
C ILE A 17 18.70 2.48 7.26
N MET A 18 18.90 3.54 8.07
CA MET A 18 20.23 3.93 8.53
C MET A 18 20.91 2.84 9.36
N GLU A 19 20.17 2.19 10.25
CA GLU A 19 20.67 1.13 11.13
C GLU A 19 21.27 -0.04 10.33
N PRO A 20 20.52 -0.76 9.47
CA PRO A 20 21.07 -1.87 8.71
C PRO A 20 22.19 -1.44 7.75
N LEU A 21 22.08 -0.29 7.09
CA LEU A 21 23.13 0.20 6.20
C LEU A 21 24.43 0.54 6.96
N SER A 22 24.32 1.08 8.16
CA SER A 22 25.50 1.33 9.02
C SER A 22 26.16 0.03 9.46
N LEU A 23 25.38 -1.04 9.69
CA LEU A 23 25.92 -2.39 9.94
C LEU A 23 26.68 -2.95 8.73
N MET A 24 26.33 -2.54 7.52
CA MET A 24 27.06 -2.87 6.28
C MET A 24 28.32 -2.01 6.10
N GLY A 25 28.59 -1.04 6.98
CA GLY A 25 29.73 -0.12 6.89
C GLY A 25 29.42 1.23 6.26
N ALA A 26 28.14 1.52 5.92
CA ALA A 26 27.77 2.82 5.36
C ALA A 26 27.98 3.96 6.38
N ASP A 27 28.47 5.09 5.88
CA ASP A 27 28.57 6.33 6.64
C ASP A 27 27.37 7.22 6.28
N ILE A 28 26.32 7.08 7.08
CA ILE A 28 25.04 7.75 6.85
C ILE A 28 24.53 8.37 8.16
N VAL A 29 24.28 9.67 8.15
CA VAL A 29 23.85 10.41 9.34
C VAL A 29 22.70 11.36 9.01
N SER A 30 21.78 11.53 9.97
CA SER A 30 20.76 12.59 9.91
C SER A 30 21.43 13.93 10.22
N VAL A 31 21.37 14.89 9.28
CA VAL A 31 22.03 16.20 9.42
C VAL A 31 21.53 16.96 10.65
N ASN A 32 20.24 16.86 10.93
CA ASN A 32 19.60 17.51 12.07
C ASN A 32 19.65 16.68 13.36
N GLY A 33 20.24 15.48 13.34
CA GLY A 33 20.34 14.59 14.50
C GLY A 33 19.02 14.00 14.99
N ASN A 34 17.90 14.24 14.30
CA ASN A 34 16.56 13.80 14.68
C ASN A 34 16.16 12.43 14.09
N GLY A 35 17.05 11.79 13.32
CA GLY A 35 16.82 10.52 12.65
C GLY A 35 15.91 10.60 11.41
N CYS A 36 15.65 11.82 10.91
CA CYS A 36 14.90 12.10 9.69
C CYS A 36 15.82 12.71 8.63
N ALA A 37 15.30 12.92 7.42
CA ALA A 37 16.01 13.69 6.39
C ALA A 37 16.17 15.18 6.81
N PRO A 38 17.19 15.91 6.30
CA PRO A 38 18.21 15.49 5.34
C PRO A 38 19.19 14.47 5.89
N LEU A 39 19.64 13.54 5.02
CA LEU A 39 20.69 12.58 5.35
C LEU A 39 21.98 12.94 4.64
N ALA A 40 23.10 12.98 5.36
CA ALA A 40 24.43 13.07 4.78
C ALA A 40 24.99 11.65 4.62
N ILE A 41 25.48 11.34 3.42
CA ILE A 41 26.01 10.02 3.04
C ILE A 41 27.41 10.22 2.47
N HIS A 42 28.40 9.56 3.06
CA HIS A 42 29.75 9.49 2.55
C HIS A 42 30.00 8.09 2.01
N GLY A 43 30.38 8.00 0.72
CA GLY A 43 30.63 6.71 0.07
C GLY A 43 31.77 5.96 0.74
N LYS A 44 31.52 4.67 1.03
CA LYS A 44 32.47 3.71 1.58
C LYS A 44 32.29 2.33 0.98
N ALA A 45 33.30 1.48 1.07
CA ALA A 45 33.14 0.06 0.81
C ALA A 45 32.13 -0.54 1.81
N LEU A 46 31.23 -1.37 1.29
CA LEU A 46 30.23 -2.09 2.08
C LEU A 46 30.62 -3.54 2.20
N HIS A 47 30.21 -4.21 3.28
CA HIS A 47 30.33 -5.64 3.46
C HIS A 47 28.95 -6.28 3.63
N GLY A 48 28.84 -7.54 3.20
CA GLY A 48 27.63 -8.32 3.34
C GLY A 48 27.27 -8.59 4.80
N ILE A 49 25.98 -8.59 5.10
CA ILE A 49 25.43 -8.89 6.44
C ILE A 49 24.25 -9.84 6.35
N HIS A 50 23.92 -10.46 7.49
CA HIS A 50 22.59 -11.02 7.73
C HIS A 50 21.84 -10.11 8.68
N TYR A 51 20.75 -9.49 8.20
CA TYR A 51 19.93 -8.59 9.00
C TYR A 51 18.56 -9.20 9.32
N THR A 52 18.19 -9.28 10.60
CA THR A 52 16.86 -9.68 11.01
C THR A 52 16.02 -8.45 11.33
N SER A 53 15.04 -8.18 10.47
CA SER A 53 14.13 -7.05 10.62
C SER A 53 13.07 -7.33 11.69
N LYS A 54 12.75 -6.31 12.50
CA LYS A 54 11.68 -6.38 13.50
C LYS A 54 10.29 -6.21 12.88
N VAL A 55 10.22 -5.71 11.66
CA VAL A 55 8.98 -5.41 10.94
C VAL A 55 9.05 -5.91 9.50
N ALA A 56 7.92 -6.27 8.92
CA ALA A 56 7.80 -6.56 7.50
C ALA A 56 7.76 -5.24 6.73
N SER A 57 8.87 -4.86 6.09
CA SER A 57 8.98 -3.61 5.36
C SER A 57 9.77 -3.75 4.08
N ALA A 58 9.08 -3.70 2.95
CA ALA A 58 9.71 -3.73 1.64
C ALA A 58 10.76 -2.62 1.45
N GLN A 59 10.56 -1.44 2.05
CA GLN A 59 11.53 -0.34 1.97
C GLN A 59 12.83 -0.68 2.69
N VAL A 60 12.76 -1.30 3.87
CA VAL A 60 13.96 -1.75 4.61
C VAL A 60 14.64 -2.87 3.83
N LYS A 61 13.89 -3.89 3.41
CA LYS A 61 14.42 -5.01 2.62
C LYS A 61 15.09 -4.51 1.33
N SER A 62 14.40 -3.69 0.54
CA SER A 62 14.94 -3.17 -0.72
C SER A 62 16.20 -2.34 -0.52
N SER A 63 16.28 -1.52 0.55
CA SER A 63 17.50 -0.73 0.84
C SER A 63 18.72 -1.62 1.11
N ILE A 64 18.51 -2.73 1.85
CA ILE A 64 19.56 -3.71 2.17
C ILE A 64 19.99 -4.48 0.91
N LEU A 65 19.02 -4.96 0.11
CA LEU A 65 19.31 -5.70 -1.12
C LEU A 65 20.04 -4.82 -2.14
N LEU A 66 19.59 -3.58 -2.35
CA LEU A 66 20.26 -2.63 -3.26
C LEU A 66 21.68 -2.30 -2.79
N ALA A 67 21.92 -2.14 -1.49
CA ALA A 67 23.27 -1.96 -0.95
C ALA A 67 24.10 -3.24 -1.11
N GLY A 68 23.49 -4.41 -0.97
CA GLY A 68 24.11 -5.73 -1.14
C GLY A 68 24.67 -5.98 -2.52
N LEU A 69 24.13 -5.34 -3.57
CA LEU A 69 24.71 -5.38 -4.92
C LEU A 69 26.18 -4.95 -4.96
N TYR A 70 26.57 -4.02 -4.10
CA TYR A 70 27.90 -3.40 -4.06
C TYR A 70 28.72 -3.83 -2.85
N ALA A 71 28.19 -4.76 -2.04
CA ALA A 71 28.89 -5.22 -0.83
C ALA A 71 29.94 -6.29 -1.12
N GLU A 72 30.93 -6.43 -0.24
CA GLU A 72 31.82 -7.58 -0.24
C GLU A 72 31.10 -8.76 0.43
N GLY A 73 30.73 -9.77 -0.37
CA GLY A 73 30.04 -10.99 0.07
C GLY A 73 28.51 -10.88 0.11
N PRO A 74 27.83 -12.00 0.31
CA PRO A 74 26.38 -12.08 0.28
C PRO A 74 25.73 -11.24 1.37
N THR A 75 24.56 -10.67 1.04
CA THR A 75 23.75 -9.89 1.99
C THR A 75 22.37 -10.53 2.08
N SER A 76 21.87 -10.74 3.30
CA SER A 76 20.53 -11.30 3.50
C SER A 76 19.71 -10.51 4.51
N VAL A 77 18.40 -10.53 4.32
CA VAL A 77 17.43 -9.93 5.23
C VAL A 77 16.29 -10.90 5.50
N THR A 78 16.03 -11.13 6.80
CA THR A 78 14.90 -11.95 7.27
C THR A 78 13.84 -11.04 7.88
N GLU A 79 12.59 -11.21 7.46
CA GLU A 79 11.44 -10.46 7.93
C GLU A 79 10.52 -11.36 8.79
N PRO A 80 9.68 -10.80 9.70
CA PRO A 80 8.70 -11.59 10.44
C PRO A 80 7.58 -12.15 9.55
N TYR A 81 7.23 -11.43 8.47
CA TYR A 81 6.29 -11.82 7.41
C TYR A 81 6.87 -11.38 6.06
N VAL A 82 6.46 -12.04 4.99
CA VAL A 82 6.87 -11.64 3.63
C VAL A 82 6.29 -10.25 3.32
N SER A 83 7.15 -9.28 3.07
CA SER A 83 6.76 -7.98 2.51
C SER A 83 6.81 -8.02 0.98
N ARG A 84 6.40 -6.92 0.33
CA ARG A 84 6.45 -6.78 -1.14
C ARG A 84 7.80 -7.21 -1.71
N ASN A 85 7.76 -8.02 -2.77
CA ASN A 85 8.94 -8.65 -3.36
C ASN A 85 9.29 -8.12 -4.77
N HIS A 86 8.76 -6.96 -5.15
CA HIS A 86 9.04 -6.36 -6.46
C HIS A 86 10.53 -6.12 -6.69
N SER A 87 11.29 -5.73 -5.63
CA SER A 87 12.73 -5.51 -5.75
C SER A 87 13.48 -6.79 -6.07
N GLU A 88 13.11 -7.93 -5.46
CA GLU A 88 13.71 -9.22 -5.73
C GLU A 88 13.46 -9.67 -7.17
N ILE A 89 12.20 -9.53 -7.64
CA ILE A 89 11.80 -9.87 -9.00
C ILE A 89 12.54 -8.96 -10.00
N MET A 90 12.51 -7.66 -9.79
CA MET A 90 13.14 -6.69 -10.67
C MET A 90 14.66 -6.87 -10.72
N LEU A 91 15.33 -7.05 -9.58
CA LEU A 91 16.78 -7.29 -9.54
C LEU A 91 17.16 -8.55 -10.32
N ASN A 92 16.41 -9.65 -10.17
CA ASN A 92 16.65 -10.87 -10.95
C ASN A 92 16.41 -10.63 -12.44
N LEU A 93 15.39 -9.86 -12.82
CA LEU A 93 15.12 -9.49 -14.21
C LEU A 93 16.28 -8.71 -14.82
N PHE A 94 16.92 -7.82 -14.05
CA PHE A 94 18.11 -7.07 -14.47
C PHE A 94 19.42 -7.87 -14.41
N GLY A 95 19.38 -9.16 -14.02
CA GLY A 95 20.54 -10.06 -14.03
C GLY A 95 21.30 -10.14 -12.71
N ALA A 96 20.79 -9.54 -11.62
CA ALA A 96 21.30 -9.83 -10.28
C ALA A 96 20.89 -11.25 -9.83
N HIS A 97 21.51 -11.75 -8.77
CA HIS A 97 21.17 -13.05 -8.19
C HIS A 97 20.54 -12.86 -6.81
N VAL A 98 19.21 -12.83 -6.77
CA VAL A 98 18.43 -12.78 -5.53
C VAL A 98 17.69 -14.09 -5.34
N THR A 99 17.88 -14.72 -4.20
CA THR A 99 17.16 -15.93 -3.79
C THR A 99 16.28 -15.63 -2.59
N THR A 100 15.08 -16.22 -2.56
CA THR A 100 14.16 -16.09 -1.43
C THR A 100 13.86 -17.47 -0.87
N LYS A 101 14.04 -17.63 0.44
CA LYS A 101 13.65 -18.83 1.18
C LYS A 101 12.84 -18.41 2.40
N ASP A 102 11.60 -18.87 2.46
CA ASP A 102 10.63 -18.48 3.50
C ASP A 102 10.49 -16.94 3.58
N THR A 103 10.89 -16.32 4.68
CA THR A 103 10.88 -14.88 4.88
C THR A 103 12.25 -14.23 4.72
N THR A 104 13.23 -14.94 4.17
CA THR A 104 14.61 -14.47 3.99
C THR A 104 14.91 -14.26 2.51
N ALA A 105 15.25 -13.03 2.15
CA ALA A 105 15.81 -12.71 0.83
C ALA A 105 17.33 -12.54 0.94
N THR A 106 18.07 -13.13 0.01
CA THR A 106 19.53 -13.06 -0.06
C THR A 106 19.96 -12.60 -1.44
N ILE A 107 20.88 -11.64 -1.51
CA ILE A 107 21.46 -11.13 -2.73
C ILE A 107 22.97 -11.41 -2.74
N GLU A 108 23.47 -11.86 -3.89
CA GLU A 108 24.89 -11.93 -4.19
C GLU A 108 25.35 -10.60 -4.80
N PRO A 109 26.60 -10.16 -4.53
CA PRO A 109 27.17 -8.99 -5.20
C PRO A 109 27.12 -9.14 -6.72
N ALA A 110 26.71 -8.10 -7.42
CA ALA A 110 26.65 -8.10 -8.88
C ALA A 110 27.67 -7.10 -9.47
N SER A 111 28.46 -7.58 -10.41
CA SER A 111 29.41 -6.70 -11.14
C SER A 111 28.73 -5.89 -12.23
N GLU A 112 27.62 -6.38 -12.77
CA GLU A 112 26.90 -5.78 -13.90
C GLU A 112 25.39 -6.10 -13.81
N LEU A 113 24.58 -5.12 -14.20
CA LEU A 113 23.14 -5.29 -14.44
C LEU A 113 22.86 -5.03 -15.92
N HIS A 114 21.91 -5.76 -16.48
CA HIS A 114 21.57 -5.68 -17.91
C HIS A 114 20.28 -4.89 -18.12
N SER A 115 20.21 -4.14 -19.22
CA SER A 115 18.98 -3.47 -19.60
C SER A 115 17.92 -4.47 -20.05
N VAL A 116 16.68 -4.28 -19.62
CA VAL A 116 15.54 -5.09 -20.00
C VAL A 116 14.36 -4.19 -20.38
N LYS A 117 13.43 -4.74 -21.17
CA LYS A 117 12.16 -4.09 -21.42
C LYS A 117 11.22 -4.40 -20.27
N VAL A 118 10.65 -3.38 -19.64
CA VAL A 118 9.68 -3.52 -18.55
C VAL A 118 8.34 -2.93 -19.00
N ASN A 119 7.27 -3.72 -18.87
CA ASN A 119 5.90 -3.26 -19.02
C ASN A 119 5.33 -3.02 -17.62
N VAL A 120 5.18 -1.77 -17.23
CA VAL A 120 4.66 -1.43 -15.90
C VAL A 120 3.15 -1.71 -15.86
N PRO A 121 2.68 -2.61 -14.99
CA PRO A 121 1.25 -2.89 -14.84
C PRO A 121 0.52 -1.74 -14.14
N GLY A 122 -0.83 -1.76 -14.21
CA GLY A 122 -1.67 -0.91 -13.38
C GLY A 122 -1.48 -1.22 -11.88
N ASP A 123 -1.40 -0.18 -11.06
CA ASP A 123 -1.23 -0.34 -9.61
C ASP A 123 -2.52 -0.82 -8.94
N ILE A 124 -2.44 -1.93 -8.20
CA ILE A 124 -3.57 -2.49 -7.46
C ILE A 124 -4.13 -1.52 -6.40
N SER A 125 -3.29 -0.68 -5.81
CA SER A 125 -3.73 0.34 -4.86
C SER A 125 -4.57 1.43 -5.52
N SER A 126 -4.24 1.80 -6.76
CA SER A 126 -5.05 2.73 -7.57
C SER A 126 -6.33 2.05 -8.04
N ALA A 127 -6.25 0.79 -8.46
CA ALA A 127 -7.40 -0.01 -8.86
C ALA A 127 -8.41 -0.23 -7.72
N ALA A 128 -7.96 -0.26 -6.47
CA ALA A 128 -8.78 -0.50 -5.28
C ALA A 128 -9.99 0.44 -5.19
N TYR A 129 -9.84 1.70 -5.57
CA TYR A 129 -10.91 2.69 -5.57
C TYR A 129 -11.99 2.36 -6.60
N PHE A 130 -11.59 1.93 -7.79
CA PHE A 130 -12.51 1.52 -8.87
C PHE A 130 -13.12 0.15 -8.61
N ILE A 131 -12.39 -0.77 -7.95
CA ILE A 131 -12.95 -2.03 -7.44
C ILE A 131 -14.07 -1.71 -6.45
N ALA A 132 -13.82 -0.83 -5.48
CA ALA A 132 -14.83 -0.44 -4.49
C ALA A 132 -16.03 0.24 -5.14
N ALA A 133 -15.82 1.19 -6.06
CA ALA A 133 -16.90 1.82 -6.82
C ALA A 133 -17.75 0.78 -7.56
N GLY A 134 -17.10 -0.16 -8.27
CA GLY A 134 -17.78 -1.23 -8.99
C GLY A 134 -18.57 -2.20 -8.10
N LEU A 135 -18.11 -2.41 -6.85
CA LEU A 135 -18.80 -3.29 -5.91
C LEU A 135 -19.98 -2.61 -5.19
N MET A 136 -19.83 -1.32 -4.83
CA MET A 136 -20.78 -0.59 -3.97
C MET A 136 -21.90 0.10 -4.75
N VAL A 137 -21.60 0.64 -5.95
CA VAL A 137 -22.60 1.40 -6.71
C VAL A 137 -23.60 0.45 -7.37
N PRO A 138 -24.92 0.54 -7.07
CA PRO A 138 -25.92 -0.38 -7.62
C PRO A 138 -25.95 -0.38 -9.15
N GLY A 139 -25.91 -1.57 -9.75
CA GLY A 139 -26.00 -1.79 -11.20
C GLY A 139 -24.71 -1.48 -11.96
N SER A 140 -23.61 -1.17 -11.28
CA SER A 140 -22.33 -0.92 -11.94
C SER A 140 -21.66 -2.20 -12.44
N GLU A 141 -20.92 -2.07 -13.55
CA GLU A 141 -20.00 -3.06 -14.08
C GLU A 141 -18.75 -2.31 -14.59
N ILE A 142 -17.59 -2.56 -14.01
CA ILE A 142 -16.34 -1.88 -14.33
C ILE A 142 -15.29 -2.91 -14.77
N LEU A 143 -14.63 -2.65 -15.91
CA LEU A 143 -13.48 -3.41 -16.38
C LEU A 143 -12.20 -2.60 -16.17
N ILE A 144 -11.36 -3.02 -15.22
CA ILE A 144 -10.07 -2.40 -14.91
C ILE A 144 -8.98 -3.24 -15.58
N LYS A 145 -8.26 -2.65 -16.54
CA LYS A 145 -7.33 -3.39 -17.40
C LYS A 145 -5.91 -3.42 -16.87
N ASN A 146 -5.23 -4.55 -17.13
CA ASN A 146 -3.79 -4.75 -16.94
C ASN A 146 -3.33 -4.43 -15.52
N VAL A 147 -4.03 -4.90 -14.50
CA VAL A 147 -3.71 -4.69 -13.08
C VAL A 147 -2.67 -5.71 -12.62
N GLY A 148 -1.62 -5.25 -11.93
CA GLY A 148 -0.62 -6.11 -11.31
C GLY A 148 -1.23 -6.92 -10.15
N LEU A 149 -1.00 -8.22 -10.16
CA LEU A 149 -1.54 -9.18 -9.19
C LEU A 149 -0.43 -9.86 -8.39
N ASN A 150 0.64 -9.14 -8.08
CA ASN A 150 1.69 -9.71 -7.25
C ASN A 150 1.09 -10.24 -5.94
N PRO A 151 1.34 -11.52 -5.56
CA PRO A 151 0.76 -12.14 -4.35
C PRO A 151 1.10 -11.41 -3.04
N THR A 152 2.13 -10.57 -3.06
CA THR A 152 2.48 -9.73 -1.90
C THR A 152 1.71 -8.40 -1.86
N ARG A 153 0.79 -8.18 -2.82
CA ARG A 153 0.00 -6.96 -2.99
C ARG A 153 -1.50 -7.20 -3.23
N ASP A 154 -1.91 -8.42 -3.51
CA ASP A 154 -3.27 -8.75 -3.95
C ASP A 154 -4.27 -8.98 -2.80
N GLY A 155 -3.90 -8.68 -1.58
CA GLY A 155 -4.71 -8.89 -0.38
C GLY A 155 -6.13 -8.32 -0.48
N ILE A 156 -6.30 -7.16 -1.14
CA ILE A 156 -7.63 -6.58 -1.38
C ILE A 156 -8.55 -7.53 -2.15
N LEU A 157 -8.04 -8.28 -3.13
CA LEU A 157 -8.85 -9.23 -3.90
C LEU A 157 -9.34 -10.39 -3.04
N HIS A 158 -8.51 -10.84 -2.10
CA HIS A 158 -8.89 -11.85 -1.13
C HIS A 158 -9.98 -11.34 -0.18
N VAL A 159 -9.83 -10.12 0.33
CA VAL A 159 -10.84 -9.50 1.20
C VAL A 159 -12.13 -9.25 0.44
N CYS A 160 -12.11 -8.71 -0.77
CA CYS A 160 -13.31 -8.51 -1.60
C CYS A 160 -14.07 -9.84 -1.80
N ARG A 161 -13.36 -10.94 -2.12
CA ARG A 161 -13.97 -12.27 -2.24
C ARG A 161 -14.60 -12.76 -0.92
N ALA A 162 -13.88 -12.55 0.21
CA ALA A 162 -14.39 -12.89 1.53
C ALA A 162 -15.63 -12.07 1.90
N MET A 163 -15.75 -10.86 1.38
CA MET A 163 -16.94 -10.00 1.52
C MET A 163 -18.06 -10.34 0.53
N GLY A 164 -17.90 -11.33 -0.37
CA GLY A 164 -18.92 -11.74 -1.33
C GLY A 164 -18.94 -10.97 -2.65
N ALA A 165 -17.83 -10.36 -3.02
CA ALA A 165 -17.70 -9.58 -4.25
C ALA A 165 -17.84 -10.43 -5.53
N ASP A 166 -18.61 -9.96 -6.52
CA ASP A 166 -18.57 -10.42 -7.91
C ASP A 166 -17.38 -9.77 -8.63
N LEU A 167 -16.24 -10.44 -8.52
CA LEU A 167 -14.97 -10.02 -9.10
C LEU A 167 -14.36 -11.17 -9.90
N THR A 168 -14.20 -10.97 -11.20
CA THR A 168 -13.65 -11.97 -12.14
C THR A 168 -12.34 -11.49 -12.71
N LEU A 169 -11.33 -12.36 -12.70
CA LEU A 169 -10.04 -12.14 -13.36
C LEU A 169 -10.15 -12.61 -14.81
N LEU A 170 -9.86 -11.72 -15.74
CA LEU A 170 -9.82 -11.98 -17.19
C LEU A 170 -8.40 -11.78 -17.70
N ASN A 171 -8.07 -12.43 -18.83
CA ASN A 171 -6.79 -12.24 -19.52
C ASN A 171 -5.57 -12.38 -18.60
N VAL A 172 -5.64 -13.31 -17.63
CA VAL A 172 -4.54 -13.56 -16.69
C VAL A 172 -3.30 -14.00 -17.46
N LYS A 173 -2.20 -13.33 -17.26
CA LYS A 173 -0.89 -13.65 -17.84
C LYS A 173 0.21 -13.37 -16.83
N GLU A 174 1.36 -14.00 -17.02
CA GLU A 174 2.59 -13.63 -16.34
C GLU A 174 3.37 -12.67 -17.25
N ASP A 175 3.72 -11.51 -16.74
CA ASP A 175 4.48 -10.50 -17.47
C ASP A 175 5.72 -10.16 -16.65
N GLU A 176 6.91 -10.48 -17.20
CA GLU A 176 8.20 -10.18 -16.59
C GLU A 176 8.34 -10.70 -15.14
N GLY A 177 7.78 -11.90 -14.87
CA GLY A 177 7.85 -12.58 -13.56
C GLY A 177 6.77 -12.12 -12.57
N GLU A 178 5.83 -11.27 -12.97
CA GLU A 178 4.69 -10.88 -12.15
C GLU A 178 3.35 -11.17 -12.85
N PRO A 179 2.35 -11.72 -12.14
CA PRO A 179 1.04 -11.93 -12.71
C PRO A 179 0.30 -10.59 -12.90
N VAL A 180 -0.40 -10.48 -14.04
CA VAL A 180 -1.28 -9.36 -14.35
C VAL A 180 -2.61 -9.88 -14.90
N ALA A 181 -3.70 -9.13 -14.70
CA ALA A 181 -5.00 -9.45 -15.27
C ALA A 181 -5.85 -8.19 -15.51
N ASP A 182 -6.92 -8.38 -16.26
CA ASP A 182 -8.05 -7.46 -16.27
C ASP A 182 -9.03 -7.87 -15.16
N LEU A 183 -9.53 -6.90 -14.40
CA LEU A 183 -10.48 -7.12 -13.31
C LEU A 183 -11.87 -6.68 -13.78
N LEU A 184 -12.79 -7.62 -13.91
CA LEU A 184 -14.20 -7.33 -14.13
C LEU A 184 -14.93 -7.35 -12.79
N VAL A 185 -15.48 -6.19 -12.40
CA VAL A 185 -16.09 -5.96 -11.09
C VAL A 185 -17.55 -5.56 -11.29
N ARG A 186 -18.48 -6.20 -10.55
CA ARG A 186 -19.92 -5.91 -10.60
C ARG A 186 -20.47 -5.59 -9.23
N ALA A 187 -21.53 -4.79 -9.22
CA ALA A 187 -22.26 -4.45 -8.00
C ALA A 187 -22.64 -5.71 -7.21
N SER A 188 -22.35 -5.70 -5.91
CA SER A 188 -22.46 -6.88 -5.06
C SER A 188 -23.10 -6.56 -3.72
N SER A 189 -23.83 -7.53 -3.16
CA SER A 189 -24.28 -7.48 -1.77
C SER A 189 -23.13 -7.92 -0.87
N LEU A 190 -22.40 -6.96 -0.33
CA LEU A 190 -21.24 -7.23 0.50
C LEU A 190 -21.65 -7.60 1.93
N HIS A 191 -20.83 -8.42 2.60
CA HIS A 191 -20.99 -8.77 4.02
C HIS A 191 -19.68 -8.60 4.78
N GLY A 192 -19.81 -8.42 6.11
CA GLY A 192 -18.69 -8.19 7.00
C GLY A 192 -17.74 -9.38 7.08
N THR A 193 -16.46 -9.10 7.39
CA THR A 193 -15.41 -10.12 7.48
C THR A 193 -14.34 -9.72 8.51
N GLU A 194 -13.50 -10.67 8.91
CA GLU A 194 -12.32 -10.40 9.74
C GLU A 194 -11.06 -10.28 8.88
N ILE A 195 -10.27 -9.25 9.14
CA ILE A 195 -9.04 -8.91 8.41
C ILE A 195 -7.92 -8.71 9.44
N GLY A 196 -6.90 -9.56 9.39
CA GLY A 196 -5.77 -9.48 10.33
C GLY A 196 -4.67 -10.49 10.01
N GLY A 197 -3.58 -10.44 10.76
CA GLY A 197 -2.44 -11.35 10.61
C GLY A 197 -1.65 -11.12 9.32
N SER A 198 -1.24 -12.20 8.68
CA SER A 198 -0.32 -12.17 7.54
C SER A 198 -0.86 -11.50 6.28
N ILE A 199 -2.17 -11.26 6.16
CA ILE A 199 -2.74 -10.56 5.02
C ILE A 199 -2.50 -9.04 5.08
N ILE A 200 -2.35 -8.47 6.28
CA ILE A 200 -2.23 -7.01 6.48
C ILE A 200 -1.11 -6.38 5.63
N PRO A 201 0.12 -6.91 5.58
CA PRO A 201 1.17 -6.33 4.72
C PRO A 201 0.82 -6.29 3.23
N THR A 202 -0.05 -7.20 2.75
CA THR A 202 -0.42 -7.31 1.34
C THR A 202 -1.50 -6.33 0.90
N LEU A 203 -2.14 -5.62 1.85
CA LEU A 203 -3.26 -4.70 1.61
C LEU A 203 -3.29 -3.49 2.56
N ILE A 204 -2.18 -3.22 3.25
CA ILE A 204 -2.12 -2.16 4.28
C ILE A 204 -2.57 -0.79 3.74
N ASP A 205 -2.26 -0.52 2.49
CA ASP A 205 -2.57 0.75 1.85
C ASP A 205 -4.03 0.82 1.34
N GLU A 206 -4.71 -0.30 1.21
CA GLU A 206 -6.10 -0.44 0.77
C GLU A 206 -7.10 -0.49 1.94
N LEU A 207 -6.60 -0.66 3.20
CA LEU A 207 -7.46 -0.74 4.38
C LEU A 207 -8.41 0.46 4.56
N PRO A 208 -8.04 1.72 4.23
CA PRO A 208 -9.00 2.82 4.26
C PRO A 208 -10.20 2.59 3.33
N MET A 209 -9.96 2.14 2.09
CA MET A 209 -11.05 1.85 1.15
C MET A 209 -11.90 0.66 1.60
N ILE A 210 -11.27 -0.38 2.14
CA ILE A 210 -11.96 -1.56 2.70
C ILE A 210 -12.86 -1.15 3.88
N ALA A 211 -12.38 -0.26 4.76
CA ALA A 211 -13.18 0.26 5.87
C ALA A 211 -14.42 1.02 5.39
N ALA A 212 -14.30 1.82 4.33
CA ALA A 212 -15.44 2.47 3.70
C ALA A 212 -16.41 1.46 3.08
N MET A 213 -15.92 0.45 2.34
CA MET A 213 -16.75 -0.64 1.81
C MET A 213 -17.50 -1.38 2.92
N ALA A 214 -16.85 -1.61 4.07
CA ALA A 214 -17.46 -2.27 5.22
C ALA A 214 -18.67 -1.53 5.79
N CYS A 215 -18.75 -0.20 5.63
CA CYS A 215 -19.93 0.57 6.05
C CYS A 215 -21.19 0.22 5.24
N PHE A 216 -21.03 -0.21 3.98
CA PHE A 216 -22.13 -0.62 3.10
C PHE A 216 -22.38 -2.14 3.12
N ALA A 217 -21.52 -2.91 3.79
CA ALA A 217 -21.65 -4.35 3.92
C ALA A 217 -22.67 -4.73 5.01
N GLU A 218 -23.32 -5.87 4.88
CA GLU A 218 -24.18 -6.42 5.94
C GLU A 218 -23.32 -7.05 7.03
N GLY A 219 -23.58 -6.72 8.29
CA GLY A 219 -22.90 -7.30 9.45
C GLY A 219 -21.69 -6.51 9.93
N THR A 220 -20.71 -7.20 10.51
CA THR A 220 -19.56 -6.57 11.16
C THR A 220 -18.25 -6.91 10.46
N THR A 221 -17.45 -5.91 10.17
CA THR A 221 -16.07 -6.07 9.72
C THR A 221 -15.12 -5.69 10.86
N VAL A 222 -14.11 -6.54 11.10
CA VAL A 222 -13.06 -6.30 12.10
C VAL A 222 -11.72 -6.21 11.39
N ILE A 223 -11.03 -5.09 11.55
CA ILE A 223 -9.66 -4.88 11.07
C ILE A 223 -8.75 -4.83 12.30
N ARG A 224 -7.71 -5.67 12.33
CA ARG A 224 -6.72 -5.77 13.42
C ARG A 224 -5.31 -5.97 12.85
N ASP A 225 -4.30 -5.90 13.71
CA ASP A 225 -2.89 -6.04 13.32
C ASP A 225 -2.41 -4.95 12.33
N ALA A 226 -3.11 -3.82 12.25
CA ALA A 226 -2.88 -2.74 11.28
C ALA A 226 -2.25 -1.47 11.91
N ALA A 227 -1.53 -1.62 13.03
CA ALA A 227 -0.92 -0.49 13.77
C ALA A 227 -0.01 0.40 12.90
N GLU A 228 0.57 -0.14 11.80
CA GLU A 228 1.39 0.62 10.87
C GLU A 228 0.61 1.77 10.18
N LEU A 229 -0.72 1.70 10.09
CA LEU A 229 -1.56 2.78 9.58
C LEU A 229 -1.45 4.07 10.40
N LYS A 230 -1.07 3.98 11.68
CA LYS A 230 -0.92 5.15 12.58
C LYS A 230 0.29 6.03 12.24
N VAL A 231 1.26 5.50 11.48
CA VAL A 231 2.53 6.17 11.14
C VAL A 231 2.72 6.39 9.64
N LYS A 232 1.61 6.35 8.88
CA LYS A 232 1.60 6.70 7.44
C LYS A 232 1.61 8.22 7.25
N GLU A 233 1.09 8.72 6.13
CA GLU A 233 0.96 10.15 5.81
C GLU A 233 0.13 10.89 6.88
N SER A 234 -0.88 10.20 7.41
CA SER A 234 -1.68 10.58 8.56
C SER A 234 -1.82 9.37 9.51
N ASN A 235 -2.40 9.57 10.69
CA ASN A 235 -2.92 8.44 11.48
C ASN A 235 -4.22 7.96 10.79
N ARG A 236 -4.07 7.09 9.79
CA ARG A 236 -5.19 6.62 8.95
C ARG A 236 -6.30 5.95 9.75
N ILE A 237 -6.00 5.29 10.87
CA ILE A 237 -7.03 4.68 11.72
C ILE A 237 -7.91 5.77 12.31
N ALA A 238 -7.32 6.73 13.01
CA ALA A 238 -8.07 7.81 13.66
C ALA A 238 -8.83 8.66 12.62
N VAL A 239 -8.19 9.03 11.50
CA VAL A 239 -8.79 9.83 10.44
C VAL A 239 -9.97 9.12 9.77
N MET A 240 -9.86 7.79 9.53
CA MET A 240 -10.98 7.02 9.00
C MET A 240 -12.15 6.96 9.98
N VAL A 241 -11.88 6.70 11.27
CA VAL A 241 -12.92 6.65 12.31
C VAL A 241 -13.61 8.01 12.46
N GLU A 242 -12.86 9.11 12.49
CA GLU A 242 -13.39 10.47 12.58
C GLU A 242 -14.34 10.77 11.41
N ASN A 243 -13.87 10.61 10.17
CA ASN A 243 -14.64 10.95 8.98
C ASN A 243 -15.84 10.03 8.75
N LEU A 244 -15.68 8.71 8.94
CA LEU A 244 -16.81 7.77 8.83
C LEU A 244 -17.87 8.04 9.91
N SER A 245 -17.45 8.36 11.15
CA SER A 245 -18.39 8.72 12.21
C SER A 245 -19.14 10.02 11.88
N ALA A 246 -18.47 11.02 11.29
CA ALA A 246 -19.11 12.25 10.81
C ALA A 246 -20.17 11.98 9.73
N MET A 247 -20.01 10.93 8.94
CA MET A 247 -21.00 10.47 7.95
C MET A 247 -22.10 9.58 8.55
N GLY A 248 -22.06 9.28 9.86
CA GLY A 248 -23.07 8.47 10.54
C GLY A 248 -22.76 6.95 10.59
N ALA A 249 -21.58 6.54 10.20
CA ALA A 249 -21.16 5.13 10.31
C ALA A 249 -21.06 4.67 11.77
N ASP A 250 -21.32 3.39 12.00
CA ASP A 250 -21.05 2.72 13.27
C ASP A 250 -19.64 2.12 13.23
N VAL A 251 -18.67 2.94 13.57
CA VAL A 251 -17.25 2.59 13.55
C VAL A 251 -16.62 2.88 14.90
N THR A 252 -15.72 1.99 15.34
CA THR A 252 -14.99 2.11 16.61
C THR A 252 -13.51 1.88 16.38
N GLU A 253 -12.65 2.82 16.82
CA GLU A 253 -11.21 2.62 16.83
C GLU A 253 -10.82 1.54 17.85
N THR A 254 -9.83 0.71 17.50
CA THR A 254 -9.16 -0.22 18.40
C THR A 254 -7.68 0.13 18.55
N GLU A 255 -6.95 -0.60 19.36
CA GLU A 255 -5.53 -0.34 19.58
C GLU A 255 -4.72 -0.37 18.26
N ASP A 256 -5.08 -1.28 17.34
CA ASP A 256 -4.31 -1.54 16.11
C ASP A 256 -5.17 -1.65 14.85
N GLY A 257 -6.43 -1.17 14.92
CA GLY A 257 -7.35 -1.26 13.79
C GLY A 257 -8.70 -0.59 14.07
N MET A 258 -9.79 -1.21 13.58
CA MET A 258 -11.15 -0.69 13.76
C MET A 258 -12.21 -1.79 13.61
N ILE A 259 -13.35 -1.56 14.21
CA ILE A 259 -14.57 -2.39 14.09
C ILE A 259 -15.63 -1.54 13.42
N ILE A 260 -16.19 -2.05 12.32
CA ILE A 260 -17.22 -1.38 11.52
C ILE A 260 -18.47 -2.26 11.51
N ARG A 261 -19.62 -1.71 11.92
CA ARG A 261 -20.93 -2.32 11.76
C ARG A 261 -21.66 -1.65 10.62
N GLY A 262 -21.72 -2.34 9.49
CA GLY A 262 -22.28 -1.83 8.26
C GLY A 262 -23.80 -1.89 8.19
N GLY A 263 -24.34 -1.57 7.00
CA GLY A 263 -25.77 -1.59 6.72
C GLY A 263 -26.53 -0.34 7.17
N ARG A 264 -25.85 0.71 7.61
CA ARG A 264 -26.47 2.01 7.89
C ARG A 264 -26.27 2.97 6.73
N PRO A 265 -27.25 3.79 6.34
CA PRO A 265 -27.05 4.87 5.38
C PRO A 265 -25.98 5.83 5.87
N LEU A 266 -25.09 6.23 4.97
CA LEU A 266 -24.12 7.28 5.21
C LEU A 266 -24.66 8.60 4.66
N HIS A 267 -24.36 9.70 5.35
CA HIS A 267 -24.86 11.03 5.02
C HIS A 267 -23.73 11.99 4.64
N GLY A 268 -24.10 13.08 3.97
CA GLY A 268 -23.18 14.15 3.63
C GLY A 268 -22.47 14.73 4.85
N ALA A 269 -21.17 14.98 4.70
CA ALA A 269 -20.31 15.53 5.75
C ALA A 269 -19.17 16.35 5.16
N VAL A 270 -18.48 17.10 6.01
CA VAL A 270 -17.18 17.69 5.69
C VAL A 270 -16.10 16.70 6.11
N ILE A 271 -15.28 16.30 5.16
CA ILE A 271 -14.20 15.31 5.32
C ILE A 271 -12.87 16.03 5.40
N GLU A 272 -12.09 15.72 6.42
CA GLU A 272 -10.74 16.20 6.58
C GLU A 272 -9.75 15.15 6.04
N SER A 273 -9.14 15.41 4.88
CA SER A 273 -8.17 14.47 4.29
C SER A 273 -6.83 14.44 5.02
N HIS A 274 -6.53 15.47 5.81
CA HIS A 274 -5.21 15.70 6.41
C HIS A 274 -4.06 15.63 5.39
N LEU A 275 -4.34 16.02 4.14
CA LEU A 275 -3.45 15.92 2.98
C LEU A 275 -2.98 14.48 2.68
N ASP A 276 -3.71 13.49 3.15
CA ASP A 276 -3.51 12.08 2.81
C ASP A 276 -4.37 11.72 1.58
N HIS A 277 -3.70 11.48 0.46
CA HIS A 277 -4.35 11.18 -0.82
C HIS A 277 -5.24 9.94 -0.75
N ARG A 278 -4.90 8.93 0.08
CA ARG A 278 -5.72 7.73 0.22
C ARG A 278 -7.03 8.02 0.95
N ILE A 279 -7.00 8.90 1.93
CA ILE A 279 -8.22 9.37 2.61
C ILE A 279 -9.09 10.14 1.61
N ALA A 280 -8.52 11.11 0.89
CA ALA A 280 -9.29 11.89 -0.09
C ALA A 280 -9.95 11.00 -1.16
N MET A 281 -9.22 10.07 -1.76
CA MET A 281 -9.76 9.13 -2.76
C MET A 281 -10.81 8.18 -2.17
N THR A 282 -10.60 7.68 -0.95
CA THR A 282 -11.57 6.83 -0.25
C THR A 282 -12.91 7.52 -0.10
N PHE A 283 -12.92 8.75 0.39
CA PHE A 283 -14.18 9.48 0.62
C PHE A 283 -14.81 10.01 -0.68
N ALA A 284 -14.03 10.25 -1.73
CA ALA A 284 -14.58 10.54 -3.06
C ALA A 284 -15.38 9.34 -3.61
N VAL A 285 -14.89 8.12 -3.43
CA VAL A 285 -15.62 6.90 -3.83
C VAL A 285 -16.80 6.63 -2.89
N THR A 286 -16.64 6.83 -1.57
CA THR A 286 -17.70 6.70 -0.59
C THR A 286 -18.88 7.61 -0.90
N ALA A 287 -18.61 8.82 -1.43
CA ALA A 287 -19.62 9.80 -1.84
C ALA A 287 -20.59 9.27 -2.91
N LEU A 288 -20.18 8.32 -3.73
CA LEU A 288 -21.04 7.73 -4.78
C LEU A 288 -22.24 6.96 -4.21
N CYS A 289 -22.15 6.52 -2.94
CA CYS A 289 -23.14 5.68 -2.28
C CYS A 289 -23.75 6.34 -1.02
N ALA A 290 -23.34 7.57 -0.69
CA ALA A 290 -23.84 8.30 0.46
C ALA A 290 -24.96 9.28 0.06
N GLU A 291 -25.85 9.62 1.01
CA GLU A 291 -26.91 10.59 0.81
C GLU A 291 -26.41 12.03 1.10
N GLY A 292 -26.69 12.98 0.21
CA GLY A 292 -26.36 14.40 0.42
C GLY A 292 -24.98 14.79 -0.14
N ILE A 293 -24.43 15.90 0.33
CA ILE A 293 -23.20 16.50 -0.19
C ILE A 293 -22.04 16.13 0.72
N ILE A 294 -20.97 15.61 0.13
CA ILE A 294 -19.68 15.42 0.80
C ILE A 294 -18.71 16.48 0.29
N GLN A 295 -18.15 17.24 1.22
CA GLN A 295 -17.07 18.18 0.94
C GLN A 295 -15.76 17.60 1.45
N ILE A 296 -14.73 17.50 0.60
CA ILE A 296 -13.41 16.98 0.98
C ILE A 296 -12.43 18.15 1.03
N ASN A 297 -11.94 18.47 2.23
CA ASN A 297 -10.88 19.45 2.42
C ASN A 297 -9.52 18.84 2.07
N GLY A 298 -8.68 19.59 1.31
CA GLY A 298 -7.38 19.13 0.84
C GLY A 298 -7.47 18.05 -0.25
N ALA A 299 -8.56 18.04 -1.03
CA ALA A 299 -8.79 17.05 -2.09
C ALA A 299 -7.69 17.02 -3.17
N GLU A 300 -6.96 18.12 -3.37
CA GLU A 300 -5.86 18.25 -4.31
C GLU A 300 -4.64 17.38 -3.97
N CYS A 301 -4.52 16.87 -2.75
CA CYS A 301 -3.46 15.96 -2.34
C CYS A 301 -3.43 14.65 -3.16
N VAL A 302 -4.54 14.30 -3.81
CA VAL A 302 -4.64 13.15 -4.74
C VAL A 302 -3.60 13.25 -5.87
N ASN A 303 -3.24 14.47 -6.29
CA ASN A 303 -2.24 14.70 -7.34
C ASN A 303 -0.84 14.13 -7.00
N ILE A 304 -0.57 13.82 -5.73
CA ILE A 304 0.71 13.23 -5.28
C ILE A 304 0.88 11.81 -5.86
N SER A 305 -0.21 11.04 -5.96
CA SER A 305 -0.15 9.62 -6.36
C SER A 305 -1.00 9.28 -7.58
N TYR A 306 -2.11 10.00 -7.81
CA TYR A 306 -3.03 9.73 -8.90
C TYR A 306 -3.62 11.04 -9.47
N PRO A 307 -2.86 11.79 -10.27
CA PRO A 307 -3.29 13.12 -10.74
C PRO A 307 -4.60 13.13 -11.55
N GLN A 308 -4.92 12.02 -12.22
CA GLN A 308 -6.12 11.89 -13.07
C GLN A 308 -7.31 11.25 -12.35
N PHE A 309 -7.20 10.95 -11.05
CA PHE A 309 -8.19 10.16 -10.31
C PHE A 309 -9.63 10.70 -10.45
N TYR A 310 -9.84 11.98 -10.22
CA TYR A 310 -11.18 12.57 -10.30
C TYR A 310 -11.75 12.54 -11.73
N GLN A 311 -10.90 12.77 -12.73
CA GLN A 311 -11.31 12.69 -14.13
C GLN A 311 -11.68 11.25 -14.53
N ASP A 312 -10.89 10.27 -14.09
CA ASP A 312 -11.15 8.86 -14.37
C ASP A 312 -12.43 8.40 -13.65
N LEU A 313 -12.68 8.89 -12.42
CA LEU A 313 -13.91 8.61 -11.69
C LEU A 313 -15.14 9.22 -12.38
N GLU A 314 -15.07 10.47 -12.85
CA GLU A 314 -16.14 11.14 -13.60
C GLU A 314 -16.44 10.42 -14.93
N ASN A 315 -15.41 9.94 -15.63
CA ASN A 315 -15.57 9.22 -16.91
C ASN A 315 -16.37 7.92 -16.77
N LEU A 316 -16.54 7.35 -15.57
CA LEU A 316 -17.38 6.18 -15.36
C LEU A 316 -18.89 6.48 -15.44
N PHE A 317 -19.29 7.75 -15.39
CA PHE A 317 -20.69 8.19 -15.41
C PHE A 317 -21.12 8.80 -16.75
N SER A 318 -20.20 8.85 -17.72
CA SER A 318 -20.41 9.46 -19.05
C SER A 318 -20.89 8.47 -20.12
#